data_8e6791927b72fa2cfc2a66505bd4201f
#
_entry.id   8e6791927b72fa2cfc2a66505bd4201f
#
_cell.length_a   1.000
_cell.length_b   1.000
_cell.length_c   1.000
_cell.angle_alpha   90.00
_cell.angle_beta   90.00
_cell.angle_gamma   90.00
#
_symmetry.space_group_name_H-M   'P 1'
#
loop_
_entity.id
_entity.type
_entity.pdbx_description
1 polymer ?
#
loop_
_entity_poly.entity_id
_entity_poly.type
_entity_poly.pdbx_seq_one_letter_code
_entity_poly.pdbx_strand_id
1 'polypeptide(L)'
;MGYQDFELYGFDDQKGSFYGYEASEFKRILDDMNLTVTSGHYGFAPYLDKPVDELRQYVDRCIDGAQKLDSKYITWPFVDPEQRNRDGFKRLAQRLNIIGEQVRAAGLGFAYHNHGYEFEDYDGEKGFDIIINETDADLVKLEMDMYWVMHSAQRTPKELVDAQPGRYVLWHIKDMDKVSRDYTELGNGSINYHEVLPDPVQSGLAYFYIEQGGNFTHNSTESAAASARYFQENLQQYL
;
A
#
# COMPACT_ATOMS: atom_id res chain seq x y z
N MET A 1 22.67 -0.49 2.14
CA MET A 1 21.62 0.39 1.64
C MET A 1 20.81 1.05 2.77
N GLY A 2 20.67 0.41 3.93
CA GLY A 2 20.00 0.98 5.11
C GLY A 2 18.52 0.62 5.25
N TYR A 3 17.96 -0.16 4.35
CA TYR A 3 16.62 -0.73 4.53
C TYR A 3 16.59 -1.68 5.72
N GLN A 4 15.58 -1.58 6.55
CA GLN A 4 15.37 -2.40 7.74
C GLN A 4 14.02 -3.07 7.76
N ASP A 5 13.04 -2.52 7.01
CA ASP A 5 11.67 -2.98 6.95
C ASP A 5 11.19 -3.11 5.52
N PHE A 6 10.29 -4.03 5.29
CA PHE A 6 9.76 -4.35 3.97
C PHE A 6 8.25 -4.47 4.01
N GLU A 7 7.63 -4.12 2.88
CA GLU A 7 6.31 -4.56 2.56
C GLU A 7 6.37 -5.75 1.60
N LEU A 8 5.57 -6.76 1.86
CA LEU A 8 5.55 -7.99 1.07
C LEU A 8 4.44 -7.98 0.02
N TYR A 9 4.66 -8.73 -1.04
CA TYR A 9 3.63 -9.29 -1.91
C TYR A 9 3.94 -10.77 -2.14
N GLY A 10 2.99 -11.55 -2.66
CA GLY A 10 3.28 -12.95 -2.99
C GLY A 10 2.98 -13.94 -1.87
N PHE A 11 1.94 -13.67 -1.08
CA PHE A 11 1.36 -14.64 -0.16
C PHE A 11 0.64 -15.76 -0.90
N ASP A 12 1.04 -17.00 -0.67
CA ASP A 12 0.36 -18.23 -1.11
C ASP A 12 -0.52 -18.70 0.06
N ASP A 13 -1.82 -18.40 -0.01
CA ASP A 13 -2.78 -18.70 1.05
C ASP A 13 -3.08 -20.21 1.20
N GLN A 14 -2.85 -20.99 0.14
CA GLN A 14 -3.06 -22.44 0.18
C GLN A 14 -1.95 -23.16 0.97
N LYS A 15 -0.75 -22.58 0.95
CA LYS A 15 0.41 -23.13 1.64
C LYS A 15 0.76 -22.37 2.92
N GLY A 16 0.16 -21.19 3.15
CA GLY A 16 0.56 -20.31 4.24
C GLY A 16 2.01 -19.86 4.12
N SER A 17 2.46 -19.56 2.89
CA SER A 17 3.86 -19.31 2.57
C SER A 17 4.08 -17.96 1.89
N PHE A 18 5.29 -17.41 2.01
CA PHE A 18 5.74 -16.21 1.32
C PHE A 18 6.98 -16.55 0.49
N TYR A 19 6.94 -16.24 -0.80
CA TYR A 19 8.03 -16.51 -1.75
C TYR A 19 8.51 -17.97 -1.76
N GLY A 20 7.61 -18.91 -1.42
CA GLY A 20 7.91 -20.33 -1.37
C GLY A 20 8.45 -20.86 -0.02
N TYR A 21 8.69 -19.99 0.94
CA TYR A 21 9.03 -20.35 2.32
C TYR A 21 7.78 -20.41 3.20
N GLU A 22 7.70 -21.39 4.09
CA GLU A 22 6.69 -21.39 5.14
C GLU A 22 6.86 -20.13 6.00
N ALA A 23 5.74 -19.52 6.48
CA ALA A 23 5.78 -18.20 7.09
C ALA A 23 6.74 -18.10 8.29
N SER A 24 6.77 -19.13 9.15
CA SER A 24 7.68 -19.15 10.32
C SER A 24 9.15 -19.36 9.92
N GLU A 25 9.41 -20.07 8.84
CA GLU A 25 10.75 -20.19 8.26
C GLU A 25 11.21 -18.86 7.67
N PHE A 26 10.33 -18.21 6.93
CA PHE A 26 10.62 -16.89 6.35
C PHE A 26 10.89 -15.85 7.43
N LYS A 27 10.11 -15.86 8.53
CA LYS A 27 10.36 -15.00 9.69
C LYS A 27 11.78 -15.20 10.26
N ARG A 28 12.24 -16.45 10.42
CA ARG A 28 13.60 -16.72 10.91
C ARG A 28 14.68 -16.17 9.97
N ILE A 29 14.48 -16.29 8.65
CA ILE A 29 15.41 -15.72 7.66
C ILE A 29 15.51 -14.20 7.82
N LEU A 30 14.37 -13.53 8.00
CA LEU A 30 14.33 -12.09 8.22
C LEU A 30 15.03 -11.70 9.54
N ASP A 31 14.76 -12.43 10.62
CA ASP A 31 15.39 -12.19 11.93
C ASP A 31 16.91 -12.34 11.88
N ASP A 32 17.42 -13.39 11.22
CA ASP A 32 18.85 -13.61 11.02
C ASP A 32 19.53 -12.47 10.23
N MET A 33 18.76 -11.77 9.41
CA MET A 33 19.20 -10.60 8.64
C MET A 33 18.93 -9.26 9.34
N ASN A 34 18.31 -9.25 10.52
CA ASN A 34 17.80 -8.07 11.23
C ASN A 34 16.82 -7.23 10.36
N LEU A 35 15.93 -7.92 9.64
CA LEU A 35 14.91 -7.32 8.80
C LEU A 35 13.52 -7.58 9.39
N THR A 36 12.61 -6.63 9.19
CA THR A 36 11.19 -6.73 9.56
C THR A 36 10.29 -6.67 8.34
N VAL A 37 9.05 -7.11 8.54
CA VAL A 37 7.96 -6.98 7.56
C VAL A 37 6.76 -6.45 8.31
N THR A 38 6.48 -5.17 8.15
CA THR A 38 5.39 -4.53 8.89
C THR A 38 4.07 -4.49 8.14
N SER A 39 4.08 -4.59 6.81
CA SER A 39 2.89 -4.68 5.97
C SER A 39 3.06 -5.71 4.85
N GLY A 40 1.95 -6.10 4.25
CA GLY A 40 1.95 -6.94 3.05
C GLY A 40 0.71 -6.73 2.19
N HIS A 41 0.94 -6.79 0.87
CA HIS A 41 -0.09 -6.80 -0.16
C HIS A 41 -0.65 -8.21 -0.33
N TYR A 42 -1.94 -8.38 -0.06
CA TYR A 42 -2.63 -9.67 -0.15
C TYR A 42 -3.62 -9.69 -1.32
N GLY A 43 -3.78 -10.84 -1.97
CA GLY A 43 -4.55 -11.01 -3.20
C GLY A 43 -6.06 -11.06 -2.98
N PHE A 44 -6.68 -9.97 -2.57
CA PHE A 44 -8.12 -9.90 -2.30
C PHE A 44 -9.00 -9.78 -3.54
N ALA A 45 -8.47 -9.32 -4.67
CA ALA A 45 -9.26 -9.00 -5.87
C ALA A 45 -10.21 -10.13 -6.30
N PRO A 46 -9.82 -11.43 -6.30
CA PRO A 46 -10.71 -12.53 -6.65
C PRO A 46 -11.91 -12.72 -5.70
N TYR A 47 -11.86 -12.11 -4.51
CA TYR A 47 -12.89 -12.25 -3.49
C TYR A 47 -13.91 -11.09 -3.48
N LEU A 48 -13.76 -10.10 -4.36
CA LEU A 48 -14.66 -8.95 -4.42
C LEU A 48 -16.12 -9.37 -4.65
N ASP A 49 -16.35 -10.29 -5.57
CA ASP A 49 -17.69 -10.80 -5.93
C ASP A 49 -18.05 -12.16 -5.29
N LYS A 50 -17.14 -12.72 -4.48
CA LYS A 50 -17.40 -13.99 -3.80
C LYS A 50 -18.35 -13.82 -2.61
N PRO A 51 -19.00 -14.93 -2.16
CA PRO A 51 -19.72 -14.92 -0.90
C PRO A 51 -18.86 -14.41 0.27
N VAL A 52 -19.49 -13.69 1.20
CA VAL A 52 -18.78 -13.09 2.34
C VAL A 52 -18.02 -14.13 3.17
N ASP A 53 -18.57 -15.33 3.30
CA ASP A 53 -17.91 -16.40 4.06
C ASP A 53 -16.60 -16.88 3.41
N GLU A 54 -16.52 -16.91 2.07
CA GLU A 54 -15.28 -17.22 1.36
C GLU A 54 -14.23 -16.11 1.56
N LEU A 55 -14.66 -14.85 1.50
CA LEU A 55 -13.80 -13.71 1.81
C LEU A 55 -13.25 -13.81 3.24
N ARG A 56 -14.13 -14.06 4.23
CA ARG A 56 -13.71 -14.18 5.64
C ARG A 56 -12.71 -15.31 5.87
N GLN A 57 -12.90 -16.44 5.22
CA GLN A 57 -11.93 -17.56 5.28
C GLN A 57 -10.58 -17.17 4.67
N TYR A 58 -10.56 -16.38 3.59
CA TYR A 58 -9.33 -15.86 3.04
C TYR A 58 -8.65 -14.86 3.98
N VAL A 59 -9.44 -13.97 4.60
CA VAL A 59 -8.94 -13.01 5.62
C VAL A 59 -8.31 -13.75 6.80
N ASP A 60 -8.91 -14.84 7.29
CA ASP A 60 -8.33 -15.65 8.38
C ASP A 60 -6.94 -16.21 8.00
N ARG A 61 -6.76 -16.65 6.75
CA ARG A 61 -5.44 -17.11 6.26
C ARG A 61 -4.42 -15.96 6.16
N CYS A 62 -4.87 -14.79 5.71
CA CYS A 62 -4.01 -13.59 5.68
C CYS A 62 -3.57 -13.18 7.09
N ILE A 63 -4.48 -13.20 8.06
CA ILE A 63 -4.22 -12.91 9.48
C ILE A 63 -3.19 -13.90 10.04
N ASP A 64 -3.39 -15.20 9.83
CA ASP A 64 -2.44 -16.23 10.29
C ASP A 64 -1.04 -16.01 9.70
N GLY A 65 -0.95 -15.73 8.40
CA GLY A 65 0.31 -15.41 7.73
C GLY A 65 0.99 -14.15 8.29
N ALA A 66 0.23 -13.07 8.43
CA ALA A 66 0.72 -11.80 8.96
C ALA A 66 1.21 -11.93 10.42
N GLN A 67 0.46 -12.63 11.27
CA GLN A 67 0.83 -12.85 12.67
C GLN A 67 2.11 -13.69 12.82
N LYS A 68 2.31 -14.69 11.95
CA LYS A 68 3.56 -15.49 11.93
C LYS A 68 4.80 -14.66 11.56
N LEU A 69 4.63 -13.57 10.81
CA LEU A 69 5.69 -12.62 10.46
C LEU A 69 5.83 -11.47 11.45
N ASP A 70 5.01 -11.38 12.48
CA ASP A 70 4.88 -10.21 13.37
C ASP A 70 4.49 -8.92 12.62
N SER A 71 3.86 -9.04 11.45
CA SER A 71 3.37 -7.90 10.67
C SER A 71 2.32 -7.11 11.43
N LYS A 72 2.19 -5.84 11.07
CA LYS A 72 1.24 -4.91 11.71
C LYS A 72 0.04 -4.60 10.84
N TYR A 73 0.20 -4.67 9.51
CA TYR A 73 -0.83 -4.32 8.55
C TYR A 73 -1.04 -5.43 7.51
N ILE A 74 -2.29 -5.54 7.08
CA ILE A 74 -2.73 -6.28 5.89
C ILE A 74 -3.26 -5.25 4.92
N THR A 75 -2.76 -5.25 3.67
CA THR A 75 -3.14 -4.24 2.67
C THR A 75 -3.83 -4.90 1.47
N TRP A 76 -4.96 -4.31 1.02
CA TRP A 76 -5.59 -4.62 -0.26
C TRP A 76 -4.98 -3.73 -1.35
N PRO A 77 -4.20 -4.29 -2.31
CA PRO A 77 -3.43 -3.46 -3.23
C PRO A 77 -4.08 -3.21 -4.58
N PHE A 78 -5.10 -3.98 -4.99
CA PHE A 78 -5.47 -4.00 -6.41
C PHE A 78 -6.93 -4.35 -6.66
N VAL A 79 -7.53 -3.69 -7.65
CA VAL A 79 -8.89 -3.99 -8.16
C VAL A 79 -8.78 -4.43 -9.63
N ASP A 80 -9.38 -5.57 -9.96
CA ASP A 80 -9.40 -6.08 -11.33
C ASP A 80 -10.08 -5.09 -12.29
N PRO A 81 -9.59 -4.94 -13.55
CA PRO A 81 -10.12 -3.97 -14.50
C PRO A 81 -11.64 -4.06 -14.72
N GLU A 82 -12.21 -5.27 -14.72
CA GLU A 82 -13.64 -5.51 -14.90
C GLU A 82 -14.50 -4.95 -13.76
N GLN A 83 -13.88 -4.75 -12.60
CA GLN A 83 -14.52 -4.22 -11.39
C GLN A 83 -14.35 -2.69 -11.24
N ARG A 84 -13.56 -2.05 -12.10
CA ARG A 84 -13.30 -0.61 -12.07
C ARG A 84 -14.47 0.16 -12.67
N ASN A 85 -15.55 0.19 -11.91
CA ASN A 85 -16.76 0.94 -12.21
C ASN A 85 -17.43 1.36 -10.90
N ARG A 86 -18.41 2.25 -10.95
CA ARG A 86 -19.07 2.83 -9.78
C ARG A 86 -19.61 1.75 -8.82
N ASP A 87 -20.30 0.74 -9.34
CA ASP A 87 -20.87 -0.32 -8.50
C ASP A 87 -19.77 -1.24 -7.92
N GLY A 88 -18.70 -1.46 -8.67
CA GLY A 88 -17.53 -2.20 -8.20
C GLY A 88 -16.85 -1.50 -7.02
N PHE A 89 -16.64 -0.18 -7.09
CA PHE A 89 -16.07 0.59 -5.98
C PHE A 89 -16.99 0.61 -4.75
N LYS A 90 -18.30 0.64 -4.93
CA LYS A 90 -19.24 0.49 -3.80
C LYS A 90 -19.18 -0.88 -3.15
N ARG A 91 -19.12 -1.93 -3.97
CA ARG A 91 -18.89 -3.30 -3.43
C ARG A 91 -17.53 -3.39 -2.72
N LEU A 92 -16.49 -2.79 -3.30
CA LEU A 92 -15.17 -2.74 -2.67
C LEU A 92 -15.24 -2.09 -1.29
N ALA A 93 -15.84 -0.91 -1.16
CA ALA A 93 -15.98 -0.22 0.12
C ALA A 93 -16.69 -1.08 1.18
N GLN A 94 -17.76 -1.80 0.79
CA GLN A 94 -18.42 -2.76 1.68
C GLN A 94 -17.49 -3.91 2.11
N ARG A 95 -16.69 -4.46 1.17
CA ARG A 95 -15.72 -5.53 1.48
C ARG A 95 -14.60 -5.03 2.38
N LEU A 96 -14.09 -3.83 2.12
CA LEU A 96 -13.06 -3.22 2.95
C LEU A 96 -13.52 -3.08 4.42
N ASN A 97 -14.75 -2.64 4.66
CA ASN A 97 -15.30 -2.56 6.02
C ASN A 97 -15.36 -3.94 6.69
N ILE A 98 -15.85 -4.97 5.99
CA ILE A 98 -15.92 -6.35 6.51
C ILE A 98 -14.53 -6.88 6.88
N ILE A 99 -13.54 -6.66 6.03
CA ILE A 99 -12.15 -7.08 6.27
C ILE A 99 -11.57 -6.30 7.44
N GLY A 100 -11.76 -4.97 7.45
CA GLY A 100 -11.26 -4.10 8.52
C GLY A 100 -11.75 -4.52 9.90
N GLU A 101 -13.03 -4.89 10.04
CA GLU A 101 -13.59 -5.44 11.29
C GLU A 101 -12.85 -6.70 11.73
N GLN A 102 -12.64 -7.65 10.82
CA GLN A 102 -12.02 -8.94 11.12
C GLN A 102 -10.54 -8.80 11.46
N VAL A 103 -9.80 -8.00 10.68
CA VAL A 103 -8.37 -7.73 10.87
C VAL A 103 -8.13 -6.99 12.19
N ARG A 104 -8.96 -5.98 12.50
CA ARG A 104 -8.90 -5.25 13.78
C ARG A 104 -9.18 -6.16 14.97
N ALA A 105 -10.15 -7.07 14.86
CA ALA A 105 -10.46 -8.05 15.92
C ALA A 105 -9.28 -8.98 16.21
N ALA A 106 -8.39 -9.21 15.21
CA ALA A 106 -7.15 -9.98 15.36
C ALA A 106 -5.96 -9.13 15.87
N GLY A 107 -6.17 -7.84 16.15
CA GLY A 107 -5.13 -6.93 16.65
C GLY A 107 -4.19 -6.36 15.58
N LEU A 108 -4.58 -6.45 14.31
CA LEU A 108 -3.85 -5.91 13.16
C LEU A 108 -4.53 -4.67 12.57
N GLY A 109 -3.79 -3.86 11.83
CA GLY A 109 -4.31 -2.80 10.99
C GLY A 109 -4.68 -3.30 9.59
N PHE A 110 -5.66 -2.65 8.99
CA PHE A 110 -6.05 -2.90 7.61
C PHE A 110 -5.95 -1.63 6.78
N ALA A 111 -5.35 -1.72 5.60
CA ALA A 111 -5.20 -0.60 4.67
C ALA A 111 -5.64 -0.96 3.25
N TYR A 112 -6.03 0.07 2.49
CA TYR A 112 -6.23 0.01 1.06
C TYR A 112 -5.15 0.85 0.36
N HIS A 113 -4.47 0.27 -0.62
CA HIS A 113 -3.45 0.94 -1.44
C HIS A 113 -4.06 1.46 -2.73
N ASN A 114 -3.83 2.74 -3.04
CA ASN A 114 -4.32 3.36 -4.26
C ASN A 114 -3.36 3.19 -5.43
N HIS A 115 -3.96 3.10 -6.62
CA HIS A 115 -3.33 3.31 -7.92
C HIS A 115 -3.86 4.59 -8.58
N GLY A 116 -3.75 4.67 -9.90
CA GLY A 116 -4.25 5.80 -10.68
C GLY A 116 -5.73 5.69 -11.05
N TYR A 117 -6.22 4.47 -11.23
CA TYR A 117 -7.59 4.24 -11.69
C TYR A 117 -8.66 4.66 -10.68
N GLU A 118 -8.38 4.73 -9.39
CA GLU A 118 -9.34 5.24 -8.40
C GLU A 118 -9.65 6.72 -8.60
N PHE A 119 -8.77 7.46 -9.25
CA PHE A 119 -8.96 8.89 -9.51
C PHE A 119 -9.70 9.18 -10.83
N GLU A 120 -10.03 8.15 -11.61
CA GLU A 120 -10.88 8.26 -12.79
C GLU A 120 -12.34 8.52 -12.40
N ASP A 121 -13.10 9.13 -13.33
CA ASP A 121 -14.53 9.37 -13.16
C ASP A 121 -15.34 8.15 -13.61
N TYR A 122 -16.20 7.67 -12.74
CA TYR A 122 -17.13 6.57 -12.98
C TYR A 122 -18.57 7.05 -12.79
N ASP A 123 -19.18 7.51 -13.86
CA ASP A 123 -20.56 8.03 -13.86
C ASP A 123 -20.76 9.23 -12.89
N GLY A 124 -19.81 10.18 -12.90
CA GLY A 124 -19.85 11.41 -12.10
C GLY A 124 -19.29 11.27 -10.68
N GLU A 125 -18.69 10.15 -10.32
CA GLU A 125 -18.07 9.91 -9.02
C GLU A 125 -16.72 9.20 -9.18
N LYS A 126 -15.70 9.63 -8.45
CA LYS A 126 -14.39 8.98 -8.49
C LYS A 126 -14.39 7.75 -7.58
N GLY A 127 -13.74 6.66 -8.02
CA GLY A 127 -13.56 5.46 -7.19
C GLY A 127 -12.92 5.76 -5.84
N PHE A 128 -11.95 6.69 -5.81
CA PHE A 128 -11.30 7.12 -4.58
C PHE A 128 -12.27 7.80 -3.61
N ASP A 129 -13.14 8.67 -4.11
CA ASP A 129 -14.12 9.38 -3.27
C ASP A 129 -15.16 8.39 -2.69
N ILE A 130 -15.57 7.36 -3.47
CA ILE A 130 -16.43 6.27 -2.96
C ILE A 130 -15.73 5.54 -1.79
N ILE A 131 -14.46 5.15 -1.96
CA ILE A 131 -13.71 4.48 -0.90
C ILE A 131 -13.63 5.34 0.35
N ILE A 132 -13.32 6.63 0.22
CA ILE A 132 -13.22 7.57 1.34
C ILE A 132 -14.56 7.71 2.08
N ASN A 133 -15.66 7.87 1.33
CA ASN A 133 -16.95 8.22 1.88
C ASN A 133 -17.73 7.00 2.42
N GLU A 134 -17.51 5.81 1.85
CA GLU A 134 -18.29 4.60 2.18
C GLU A 134 -17.53 3.62 3.07
N THR A 135 -16.29 3.94 3.49
CA THR A 135 -15.54 3.11 4.45
C THR A 135 -15.40 3.78 5.81
N ASP A 136 -15.45 2.97 6.87
CA ASP A 136 -15.19 3.40 8.24
C ASP A 136 -13.70 3.75 8.40
N ALA A 137 -13.42 5.00 8.77
CA ALA A 137 -12.05 5.52 8.90
C ALA A 137 -11.24 4.86 10.04
N ASP A 138 -11.89 4.25 11.02
CA ASP A 138 -11.24 3.53 12.10
C ASP A 138 -10.90 2.09 11.71
N LEU A 139 -11.64 1.50 10.78
CA LEU A 139 -11.46 0.13 10.32
C LEU A 139 -10.56 0.05 9.08
N VAL A 140 -10.71 0.99 8.15
CA VAL A 140 -10.03 0.98 6.87
C VAL A 140 -9.09 2.18 6.79
N LYS A 141 -7.82 1.95 6.95
CA LYS A 141 -6.78 2.95 6.72
C LYS A 141 -6.37 2.96 5.25
N LEU A 142 -5.52 3.89 4.88
CA LEU A 142 -5.03 4.03 3.52
C LEU A 142 -3.52 3.89 3.49
N GLU A 143 -3.05 3.18 2.49
CA GLU A 143 -1.68 3.23 2.03
C GLU A 143 -1.62 4.11 0.79
N MET A 144 -1.02 5.28 0.95
CA MET A 144 -0.93 6.26 -0.12
C MET A 144 0.29 6.03 -1.00
N ASP A 145 0.07 5.58 -2.23
CA ASP A 145 1.12 5.65 -3.25
C ASP A 145 1.15 7.05 -3.85
N MET A 146 2.20 7.80 -3.48
CA MET A 146 2.34 9.21 -3.87
C MET A 146 2.61 9.39 -5.36
N TYR A 147 3.25 8.40 -6.02
CA TYR A 147 3.43 8.43 -7.47
C TYR A 147 2.07 8.41 -8.16
N TRP A 148 1.18 7.49 -7.79
CA TRP A 148 -0.14 7.39 -8.40
C TRP A 148 -1.01 8.60 -8.11
N VAL A 149 -0.90 9.20 -6.93
CA VAL A 149 -1.57 10.47 -6.62
C VAL A 149 -1.07 11.56 -7.57
N MET A 150 0.25 11.76 -7.69
CA MET A 150 0.83 12.78 -8.58
C MET A 150 0.62 12.49 -10.06
N HIS A 151 0.50 11.22 -10.43
CA HIS A 151 0.23 10.79 -11.80
C HIS A 151 -1.22 11.06 -12.24
N SER A 152 -2.19 10.76 -11.39
CA SER A 152 -3.60 10.62 -11.82
C SER A 152 -4.58 11.49 -11.04
N ALA A 153 -4.29 11.89 -9.81
CA ALA A 153 -5.17 12.75 -9.05
C ALA A 153 -5.03 14.22 -9.46
N GLN A 154 -6.09 14.98 -9.26
CA GLN A 154 -6.08 16.46 -9.37
C GLN A 154 -5.78 17.12 -8.01
N ARG A 155 -5.07 16.40 -7.15
CA ARG A 155 -4.68 16.80 -5.80
C ARG A 155 -3.28 16.28 -5.52
N THR A 156 -2.58 16.94 -4.61
CA THR A 156 -1.31 16.48 -4.09
C THR A 156 -1.50 15.53 -2.90
N PRO A 157 -0.49 14.71 -2.54
CA PRO A 157 -0.48 13.93 -1.29
C PRO A 157 -0.83 14.77 -0.06
N LYS A 158 -0.28 15.97 0.04
CA LYS A 158 -0.52 16.90 1.13
C LYS A 158 -2.00 17.31 1.22
N GLU A 159 -2.61 17.68 0.09
CA GLU A 159 -4.04 18.05 0.05
C GLU A 159 -4.96 16.87 0.40
N LEU A 160 -4.57 15.64 0.11
CA LEU A 160 -5.33 14.45 0.53
C LEU A 160 -5.26 14.27 2.03
N VAL A 161 -4.08 14.42 2.64
CA VAL A 161 -3.92 14.33 4.10
C VAL A 161 -4.64 15.47 4.81
N ASP A 162 -4.57 16.70 4.30
CA ASP A 162 -5.29 17.85 4.86
C ASP A 162 -6.82 17.61 4.87
N ALA A 163 -7.35 16.92 3.86
CA ALA A 163 -8.77 16.60 3.76
C ALA A 163 -9.19 15.44 4.68
N GLN A 164 -8.31 14.49 4.97
CA GLN A 164 -8.59 13.27 5.74
C GLN A 164 -7.44 12.96 6.70
N PRO A 165 -7.20 13.77 7.74
CA PRO A 165 -6.11 13.55 8.69
C PRO A 165 -6.27 12.23 9.47
N GLY A 166 -5.15 11.58 9.76
CA GLY A 166 -5.11 10.32 10.50
C GLY A 166 -5.52 9.08 9.70
N ARG A 167 -5.73 9.21 8.38
CA ARG A 167 -6.22 8.15 7.52
C ARG A 167 -5.12 7.43 6.74
N TYR A 168 -4.01 8.12 6.40
CA TYR A 168 -2.95 7.64 5.50
C TYR A 168 -1.77 7.12 6.31
N VAL A 169 -1.96 5.96 6.92
CA VAL A 169 -1.01 5.38 7.89
C VAL A 169 0.21 4.71 7.26
N LEU A 170 0.12 4.38 5.98
CA LEU A 170 1.20 3.80 5.18
C LEU A 170 1.45 4.66 3.94
N TRP A 171 2.73 4.79 3.55
CA TRP A 171 3.10 5.53 2.35
C TRP A 171 4.02 4.73 1.44
N HIS A 172 3.75 4.77 0.12
CA HIS A 172 4.72 4.47 -0.91
C HIS A 172 5.35 5.77 -1.42
N ILE A 173 6.67 5.89 -1.25
CA ILE A 173 7.50 6.98 -1.78
C ILE A 173 8.13 6.47 -3.07
N LYS A 174 7.69 6.99 -4.21
CA LYS A 174 7.99 6.48 -5.54
C LYS A 174 8.05 7.64 -6.52
N ASP A 175 9.02 7.64 -7.44
CA ASP A 175 9.23 8.78 -8.33
C ASP A 175 8.76 8.51 -9.76
N MET A 176 8.50 9.60 -10.48
CA MET A 176 7.90 9.61 -11.80
C MET A 176 8.89 10.21 -12.82
N ASP A 177 9.23 9.44 -13.84
CA ASP A 177 10.09 9.93 -14.91
C ASP A 177 9.54 11.19 -15.57
N LYS A 178 10.42 12.12 -15.87
CA LYS A 178 10.09 13.47 -16.36
C LYS A 178 9.47 13.48 -17.76
N VAL A 179 9.69 12.44 -18.55
CA VAL A 179 9.28 12.37 -19.95
C VAL A 179 8.20 11.30 -20.17
N SER A 180 8.51 10.07 -19.81
CA SER A 180 7.57 8.93 -19.96
C SER A 180 6.45 8.94 -18.94
N ARG A 181 6.66 9.59 -17.77
CA ARG A 181 5.81 9.56 -16.59
C ARG A 181 5.67 8.16 -15.98
N ASP A 182 6.56 7.25 -16.32
CA ASP A 182 6.66 5.92 -15.73
C ASP A 182 7.57 5.94 -14.50
N TYR A 183 7.87 4.79 -13.92
CA TYR A 183 8.72 4.69 -12.72
C TYR A 183 10.16 5.07 -13.00
N THR A 184 10.82 5.67 -12.01
CA THR A 184 12.26 5.92 -12.01
C THR A 184 12.79 5.89 -10.57
N GLU A 185 14.11 5.90 -10.41
CA GLU A 185 14.76 6.01 -9.11
C GLU A 185 14.37 7.32 -8.41
N LEU A 186 14.18 7.25 -7.10
CA LEU A 186 13.85 8.41 -6.28
C LEU A 186 14.91 9.50 -6.43
N GLY A 187 14.48 10.71 -6.78
CA GLY A 187 15.31 11.87 -7.06
C GLY A 187 15.70 12.07 -8.53
N ASN A 188 15.48 11.07 -9.40
CA ASN A 188 15.67 11.23 -10.84
C ASN A 188 14.42 11.79 -11.53
N GLY A 189 13.28 11.67 -10.88
CA GLY A 189 11.98 11.98 -11.45
C GLY A 189 11.55 13.45 -11.37
N SER A 190 10.25 13.63 -11.51
CA SER A 190 9.59 14.95 -11.54
C SER A 190 8.85 15.29 -10.25
N ILE A 191 8.72 14.36 -9.31
CA ILE A 191 8.00 14.61 -8.06
C ILE A 191 8.87 15.41 -7.10
N ASN A 192 8.48 16.66 -6.83
CA ASN A 192 9.16 17.47 -5.84
C ASN A 192 8.65 17.17 -4.43
N TYR A 193 9.24 16.18 -3.78
CA TYR A 193 8.84 15.74 -2.45
C TYR A 193 8.94 16.83 -1.37
N HIS A 194 9.81 17.83 -1.52
CA HIS A 194 9.88 18.98 -0.60
C HIS A 194 8.59 19.82 -0.58
N GLU A 195 7.83 19.79 -1.68
CA GLU A 195 6.57 20.53 -1.79
C GLU A 195 5.34 19.69 -1.45
N VAL A 196 5.37 18.39 -1.80
CA VAL A 196 4.18 17.53 -1.78
C VAL A 196 4.13 16.54 -0.62
N LEU A 197 5.25 16.33 0.09
CA LEU A 197 5.31 15.40 1.21
C LEU A 197 4.40 15.91 2.34
N PRO A 198 3.41 15.10 2.79
CA PRO A 198 2.53 15.49 3.87
C PRO A 198 3.25 15.54 5.23
N ASP A 199 2.65 16.20 6.20
CA ASP A 199 3.06 16.08 7.59
C ASP A 199 2.78 14.65 8.10
N PRO A 200 3.80 13.90 8.57
CA PRO A 200 3.61 12.51 8.99
C PRO A 200 2.71 12.38 10.23
N VAL A 201 2.72 13.35 11.13
CA VAL A 201 1.86 13.34 12.33
C VAL A 201 0.41 13.56 11.92
N GLN A 202 0.16 14.55 11.05
CA GLN A 202 -1.18 14.80 10.52
C GLN A 202 -1.72 13.65 9.71
N SER A 203 -0.86 12.97 8.94
CA SER A 203 -1.19 11.76 8.18
C SER A 203 -1.58 10.58 9.09
N GLY A 204 -1.03 10.54 10.31
CA GLY A 204 -1.07 9.37 11.17
C GLY A 204 -0.10 8.27 10.72
N LEU A 205 0.99 8.68 10.06
CA LEU A 205 1.97 7.76 9.46
C LEU A 205 2.52 6.78 10.48
N ALA A 206 2.42 5.48 10.17
CA ALA A 206 3.02 4.41 10.92
C ALA A 206 4.28 3.86 10.24
N TYR A 207 4.21 3.63 8.94
CA TYR A 207 5.32 3.10 8.13
C TYR A 207 5.32 3.71 6.73
N PHE A 208 6.50 3.70 6.10
CA PHE A 208 6.65 4.08 4.70
C PHE A 208 7.64 3.16 3.99
N TYR A 209 7.44 3.01 2.69
CA TYR A 209 8.28 2.17 1.85
C TYR A 209 8.71 2.93 0.61
N ILE A 210 9.98 2.77 0.22
CA ILE A 210 10.48 3.28 -1.06
C ILE A 210 10.23 2.18 -2.09
N GLU A 211 9.42 2.48 -3.10
CA GLU A 211 9.05 1.51 -4.12
C GLU A 211 9.45 1.96 -5.52
N GLN A 212 9.86 0.99 -6.34
CA GLN A 212 10.01 1.17 -7.77
C GLN A 212 9.57 -0.11 -8.49
N GLY A 213 8.44 -0.03 -9.22
CA GLY A 213 7.82 -1.18 -9.86
C GLY A 213 8.48 -1.66 -11.16
N GLY A 214 9.55 -1.00 -11.63
CA GLY A 214 10.23 -1.34 -12.89
C GLY A 214 11.09 -0.19 -13.41
N ASN A 215 11.48 -0.27 -14.71
CA ASN A 215 12.27 0.75 -15.40
C ASN A 215 13.57 1.12 -14.67
N PHE A 216 14.27 0.09 -14.18
CA PHE A 216 15.55 0.26 -13.49
C PHE A 216 16.63 0.73 -14.47
N THR A 217 17.39 1.77 -14.13
CA THR A 217 18.47 2.29 -14.97
C THR A 217 19.51 1.20 -15.29
N HIS A 218 19.82 0.34 -14.34
CA HIS A 218 20.73 -0.79 -14.51
C HIS A 218 20.07 -2.10 -14.05
N ASN A 219 19.78 -2.20 -12.76
CA ASN A 219 19.10 -3.33 -12.14
C ASN A 219 18.40 -2.88 -10.83
N SER A 220 17.50 -3.69 -10.31
CA SER A 220 16.70 -3.36 -9.13
C SER A 220 17.54 -3.05 -7.88
N THR A 221 18.66 -3.75 -7.70
CA THR A 221 19.54 -3.54 -6.53
C THR A 221 20.24 -2.18 -6.58
N GLU A 222 20.76 -1.78 -7.74
CA GLU A 222 21.40 -0.48 -7.92
C GLU A 222 20.39 0.65 -7.82
N SER A 223 19.20 0.50 -8.39
CA SER A 223 18.10 1.46 -8.29
C SER A 223 17.64 1.62 -6.83
N ALA A 224 17.47 0.52 -6.09
CA ALA A 224 17.16 0.58 -4.66
C ALA A 224 18.25 1.32 -3.87
N ALA A 225 19.53 1.07 -4.18
CA ALA A 225 20.65 1.77 -3.52
C ALA A 225 20.69 3.27 -3.86
N ALA A 226 20.35 3.66 -5.09
CA ALA A 226 20.25 5.06 -5.50
C ALA A 226 19.10 5.77 -4.78
N SER A 227 17.92 5.16 -4.76
CA SER A 227 16.73 5.66 -4.07
C SER A 227 16.96 5.81 -2.55
N ALA A 228 17.63 4.84 -1.92
CA ALA A 228 17.99 4.92 -0.50
C ALA A 228 18.91 6.09 -0.20
N ARG A 229 19.93 6.33 -1.02
CA ARG A 229 20.85 7.49 -0.84
C ARG A 229 20.10 8.81 -0.96
N TYR A 230 19.29 8.97 -2.01
CA TYR A 230 18.51 10.19 -2.17
C TYR A 230 17.60 10.44 -0.98
N PHE A 231 16.90 9.40 -0.52
CA PHE A 231 16.02 9.50 0.64
C PHE A 231 16.79 9.95 1.89
N GLN A 232 17.92 9.32 2.22
CA GLN A 232 18.74 9.65 3.37
C GLN A 232 19.27 11.10 3.33
N GLU A 233 19.68 11.54 2.16
CA GLU A 233 20.28 12.88 1.97
C GLU A 233 19.22 14.00 1.93
N ASN A 234 17.99 13.71 1.48
CA ASN A 234 17.02 14.76 1.16
C ASN A 234 15.70 14.68 1.93
N LEU A 235 15.24 13.48 2.28
CA LEU A 235 13.88 13.31 2.80
C LEU A 235 13.81 12.79 4.23
N GLN A 236 14.81 12.06 4.70
CA GLN A 236 14.80 11.41 6.03
C GLN A 236 14.52 12.40 7.18
N GLN A 237 14.94 13.66 7.05
CA GLN A 237 14.73 14.68 8.08
C GLN A 237 13.26 15.10 8.27
N TYR A 238 12.37 14.71 7.37
CA TYR A 238 10.95 15.05 7.40
C TYR A 238 10.06 13.89 7.90
N LEU A 239 10.65 12.73 8.17
CA LEU A 239 10.01 11.50 8.63
C LEU A 239 10.68 10.99 9.91
#